data_e8f38f91ef146d19da42b0d9a2b644b6
#
_entry.id   e8f38f91ef146d19da42b0d9a2b644b6
#
_cell.length_a   1.000
_cell.length_b   1.000
_cell.length_c   1.000
_cell.angle_alpha   90.00
_cell.angle_beta   90.00
_cell.angle_gamma   90.00
#
_symmetry.space_group_name_H-M   'P 1'
#
loop_
_entity.id
_entity.type
_entity.pdbx_description
1 polymer ?
#
loop_
_entity_poly.entity_id
_entity_poly.type
_entity_poly.pdbx_seq_one_letter_code
_entity_poly.pdbx_strand_id
1 'polypeptide(L)'
;EIHERLVGSEMCIRDSPETYEFLKDDTVHNYVATFYAQFDAQFTAEMYAALKKQGMTLPELVTLASFVQEEAGNSQDSNVAQVFRNRLAEGSPYPRLQSNTSSHVQSDADNNYLWNWVAPYYGGWDDIPENILAAYDTYSCTGLPAGPISNPGLAAIKAALEPQPDEEAKNAYFFVTDLKGNYYYAHTLAEHNANCKTAAAVNKNLKN
;
A
#
# COMPACT_ATOMS: atom_id res chain seq x y z
N GLU A 1 11.01 -9.83 -18.95
CA GLU A 1 10.31 -9.34 -20.17
C GLU A 1 8.77 -9.31 -20.06
N ILE A 2 8.15 -10.18 -19.25
CA ILE A 2 6.69 -10.13 -19.01
C ILE A 2 6.31 -9.01 -18.04
N HIS A 3 7.16 -8.71 -17.06
CA HIS A 3 6.94 -7.63 -16.08
C HIS A 3 6.90 -6.23 -16.70
N GLU A 4 7.74 -5.97 -17.70
CA GLU A 4 7.84 -4.64 -18.33
C GLU A 4 6.62 -4.23 -19.18
N ARG A 5 5.79 -5.19 -19.62
CA ARG A 5 4.59 -4.91 -20.44
C ARG A 5 3.31 -4.69 -19.65
N LEU A 6 3.34 -4.91 -18.35
CA LEU A 6 2.15 -4.93 -17.50
C LEU A 6 2.00 -3.69 -16.60
N VAL A 7 3.00 -2.81 -16.60
CA VAL A 7 2.94 -1.55 -15.84
C VAL A 7 1.90 -0.63 -16.49
N GLY A 8 0.82 -0.37 -15.79
CA GLY A 8 -0.25 0.54 -16.21
C GLY A 8 -1.50 -0.11 -16.79
N SER A 9 -1.62 -1.45 -16.77
CA SER A 9 -2.85 -2.15 -17.16
C SER A 9 -3.63 -2.63 -15.94
N GLU A 10 -4.95 -2.81 -16.09
CA GLU A 10 -5.83 -3.42 -15.06
C GLU A 10 -5.34 -4.79 -14.55
N MET A 11 -4.36 -5.36 -15.22
CA MET A 11 -3.79 -6.68 -14.93
C MET A 11 -2.92 -6.69 -13.68
N CYS A 12 -2.18 -5.60 -13.37
CA CYS A 12 -1.41 -5.51 -12.12
C CYS A 12 -2.29 -5.52 -10.87
N ILE A 13 -3.56 -5.16 -11.01
CA ILE A 13 -4.52 -5.10 -9.90
C ILE A 13 -4.95 -6.50 -9.44
N ARG A 14 -4.87 -7.52 -10.31
CA ARG A 14 -5.39 -8.87 -10.05
C ARG A 14 -4.33 -9.95 -10.02
N ASP A 15 -3.08 -9.56 -9.99
CA ASP A 15 -1.97 -10.49 -9.89
C ASP A 15 -1.70 -10.76 -8.40
N SER A 16 -2.05 -11.93 -7.89
CA SER A 16 -1.81 -12.30 -6.50
C SER A 16 -0.38 -12.78 -6.33
N PRO A 17 0.34 -12.40 -5.26
CA PRO A 17 1.71 -12.86 -4.99
C PRO A 17 1.72 -14.33 -4.53
N GLU A 18 1.41 -15.23 -5.46
CA GLU A 18 1.30 -16.66 -5.27
C GLU A 18 2.29 -17.40 -6.18
N THR A 19 2.45 -18.71 -5.96
CA THR A 19 3.20 -19.56 -6.88
C THR A 19 2.26 -20.11 -7.95
N TYR A 20 2.60 -19.84 -9.22
CA TYR A 20 1.81 -20.29 -10.36
C TYR A 20 2.57 -21.36 -11.15
N GLU A 21 1.86 -22.40 -11.59
CA GLU A 21 2.37 -23.39 -12.52
C GLU A 21 1.91 -23.07 -13.93
N PHE A 22 2.85 -22.87 -14.85
CA PHE A 22 2.56 -22.59 -16.26
C PHE A 22 3.15 -23.66 -17.17
N LEU A 23 2.47 -23.94 -18.25
CA LEU A 23 3.06 -24.71 -19.34
C LEU A 23 4.09 -23.83 -20.07
N LYS A 24 5.26 -24.39 -20.34
CA LYS A 24 6.41 -23.64 -20.90
C LYS A 24 6.10 -22.92 -22.21
N ASP A 25 5.22 -23.46 -23.01
CA ASP A 25 4.90 -22.98 -24.37
C ASP A 25 3.45 -22.45 -24.45
N ASP A 26 2.89 -22.01 -23.33
CA ASP A 26 1.53 -21.45 -23.29
C ASP A 26 1.47 -20.01 -23.84
N THR A 27 0.26 -19.55 -24.11
CA THR A 27 0.04 -18.20 -24.65
C THR A 27 0.04 -17.15 -23.52
N VAL A 28 0.42 -15.91 -23.85
CA VAL A 28 0.30 -14.77 -22.91
C VAL A 28 -1.14 -14.63 -22.39
N HIS A 29 -2.14 -14.91 -23.25
CA HIS A 29 -3.55 -14.90 -22.86
C HIS A 29 -3.84 -15.88 -21.72
N ASN A 30 -3.32 -17.11 -21.80
CA ASN A 30 -3.55 -18.13 -20.77
C ASN A 30 -2.80 -17.80 -19.46
N TYR A 31 -1.60 -17.23 -19.54
CA TYR A 31 -0.90 -16.75 -18.35
C TYR A 31 -1.72 -15.66 -17.63
N VAL A 32 -2.21 -14.68 -18.37
CA VAL A 32 -3.05 -13.61 -17.84
C VAL A 32 -4.37 -14.15 -17.27
N ALA A 33 -5.02 -15.06 -17.98
CA ALA A 33 -6.27 -15.70 -17.52
C ALA A 33 -6.06 -16.48 -16.21
N THR A 34 -4.89 -17.12 -16.03
CA THR A 34 -4.54 -17.83 -14.80
C THR A 34 -4.43 -16.87 -13.61
N PHE A 35 -3.79 -15.70 -13.77
CA PHE A 35 -3.72 -14.68 -12.72
C PHE A 35 -5.11 -14.19 -12.32
N TYR A 36 -5.94 -13.86 -13.30
CA TYR A 36 -7.32 -13.40 -13.02
C TYR A 36 -8.16 -14.49 -12.34
N ALA A 37 -8.08 -15.73 -12.81
CA ALA A 37 -8.81 -16.84 -12.20
C ALA A 37 -8.40 -17.07 -10.75
N GLN A 38 -7.11 -16.95 -10.45
CA GLN A 38 -6.60 -17.07 -9.08
C GLN A 38 -7.09 -15.94 -8.18
N PHE A 39 -7.06 -14.70 -8.66
CA PHE A 39 -7.62 -13.56 -7.93
C PHE A 39 -9.11 -13.76 -7.67
N ASP A 40 -9.89 -14.10 -8.70
CA ASP A 40 -11.33 -14.31 -8.58
C ASP A 40 -11.68 -15.48 -7.64
N ALA A 41 -10.83 -16.51 -7.59
CA ALA A 41 -11.01 -17.64 -6.66
C ALA A 41 -10.78 -17.23 -5.19
N GLN A 42 -9.95 -16.24 -4.94
CA GLN A 42 -9.66 -15.74 -3.59
C GLN A 42 -10.61 -14.63 -3.14
N PHE A 43 -11.19 -13.86 -4.09
CA PHE A 43 -12.07 -12.74 -3.78
C PHE A 43 -13.53 -13.22 -3.71
N THR A 44 -14.01 -13.47 -2.50
CA THR A 44 -15.30 -14.13 -2.25
C THR A 44 -16.52 -13.21 -2.49
N ALA A 45 -17.70 -13.80 -2.61
CA ALA A 45 -18.96 -13.06 -2.74
C ALA A 45 -19.21 -12.13 -1.53
N GLU A 46 -18.80 -12.54 -0.32
CA GLU A 46 -18.87 -11.75 0.91
C GLU A 46 -17.97 -10.52 0.82
N MET A 47 -16.76 -10.66 0.26
CA MET A 47 -15.84 -9.54 0.03
C MET A 47 -16.43 -8.54 -0.97
N TYR A 48 -17.03 -8.99 -2.07
CA TYR A 48 -17.76 -8.11 -2.99
C TYR A 48 -18.94 -7.39 -2.33
N ALA A 49 -19.68 -8.08 -1.46
CA ALA A 49 -20.78 -7.47 -0.71
C ALA A 49 -20.27 -6.41 0.29
N ALA A 50 -19.17 -6.68 1.00
CA ALA A 50 -18.53 -5.73 1.91
C ALA A 50 -18.01 -4.49 1.16
N LEU A 51 -17.36 -4.68 0.03
CA LEU A 51 -16.87 -3.62 -0.85
C LEU A 51 -18.02 -2.69 -1.28
N LYS A 52 -19.10 -3.26 -1.78
CA LYS A 52 -20.31 -2.51 -2.18
C LYS A 52 -20.94 -1.76 -1.01
N LYS A 53 -21.02 -2.36 0.16
CA LYS A 53 -21.57 -1.73 1.38
C LYS A 53 -20.75 -0.49 1.79
N GLN A 54 -19.46 -0.49 1.54
CA GLN A 54 -18.56 0.62 1.87
C GLN A 54 -18.52 1.68 0.76
N GLY A 55 -19.17 1.47 -0.39
CA GLY A 55 -19.11 2.36 -1.54
C GLY A 55 -17.72 2.44 -2.19
N MET A 56 -16.88 1.45 -1.95
CA MET A 56 -15.51 1.36 -2.48
C MET A 56 -15.49 0.50 -3.74
N THR A 57 -14.72 0.90 -4.73
CA THR A 57 -14.46 0.10 -5.93
C THR A 57 -13.32 -0.89 -5.69
N LEU A 58 -13.24 -1.94 -6.51
CA LEU A 58 -12.14 -2.92 -6.43
C LEU A 58 -10.75 -2.27 -6.67
N PRO A 59 -10.57 -1.38 -7.66
CA PRO A 59 -9.31 -0.66 -7.81
C PRO A 59 -8.91 0.16 -6.58
N GLU A 60 -9.85 0.84 -5.93
CA GLU A 60 -9.58 1.59 -4.69
C GLU A 60 -9.16 0.67 -3.54
N LEU A 61 -9.83 -0.48 -3.39
CA LEU A 61 -9.43 -1.47 -2.38
C LEU A 61 -8.02 -1.97 -2.62
N VAL A 62 -7.70 -2.37 -3.86
CA VAL A 62 -6.36 -2.90 -4.19
C VAL A 62 -5.30 -1.81 -4.04
N THR A 63 -5.63 -0.56 -4.39
CA THR A 63 -4.75 0.58 -4.15
C THR A 63 -4.45 0.74 -2.66
N LEU A 64 -5.48 0.78 -1.81
CA LEU A 64 -5.29 0.87 -0.35
C LEU A 64 -4.49 -0.33 0.18
N ALA A 65 -4.84 -1.54 -0.24
CA ALA A 65 -4.16 -2.76 0.17
C ALA A 65 -2.68 -2.78 -0.22
N SER A 66 -2.32 -2.19 -1.36
CA SER A 66 -0.91 -2.10 -1.79
C SER A 66 -0.08 -1.22 -0.84
N PHE A 67 -0.64 -0.13 -0.33
CA PHE A 67 0.01 0.68 0.70
C PHE A 67 0.10 -0.06 2.04
N VAL A 68 -0.96 -0.77 2.42
CA VAL A 68 -0.94 -1.62 3.63
C VAL A 68 0.18 -2.66 3.52
N GLN A 69 0.32 -3.32 2.37
CA GLN A 69 1.34 -4.33 2.12
C GLN A 69 2.76 -3.79 2.29
N GLU A 70 3.03 -2.58 1.79
CA GLU A 70 4.38 -1.99 1.83
C GLU A 70 4.73 -1.38 3.20
N GLU A 71 3.73 -0.92 3.95
CA GLU A 71 3.94 -0.27 5.24
C GLU A 71 3.78 -1.23 6.44
N ALA A 72 3.01 -2.31 6.28
CA ALA A 72 2.75 -3.24 7.37
C ALA A 72 3.83 -4.32 7.45
N GLY A 73 4.38 -4.51 8.64
CA GLY A 73 5.25 -5.63 8.98
C GLY A 73 4.72 -6.37 10.21
N ASN A 74 5.23 -7.56 10.46
CA ASN A 74 4.93 -8.33 11.68
C ASN A 74 3.42 -8.51 11.95
N SER A 75 2.61 -8.78 10.92
CA SER A 75 1.15 -8.98 11.02
C SER A 75 0.38 -7.73 11.48
N GLN A 76 0.86 -6.53 11.15
CA GLN A 76 0.21 -5.26 11.50
C GLN A 76 -0.75 -4.75 10.41
N ASP A 77 -1.08 -5.55 9.40
CA ASP A 77 -1.94 -5.15 8.28
C ASP A 77 -3.24 -4.47 8.73
N SER A 78 -3.96 -5.06 9.69
CA SER A 78 -5.22 -4.49 10.20
C SER A 78 -5.06 -3.15 10.89
N ASN A 79 -3.98 -2.97 11.66
CA ASN A 79 -3.70 -1.73 12.36
C ASN A 79 -3.31 -0.63 11.39
N VAL A 80 -2.41 -0.91 10.44
CA VAL A 80 -1.99 0.03 9.40
C VAL A 80 -3.17 0.38 8.49
N ALA A 81 -3.95 -0.60 8.06
CA ALA A 81 -5.16 -0.38 7.27
C ALA A 81 -6.15 0.54 7.99
N GLN A 82 -6.34 0.35 9.31
CA GLN A 82 -7.22 1.21 10.09
C GLN A 82 -6.73 2.65 10.13
N VAL A 83 -5.41 2.87 10.33
CA VAL A 83 -4.84 4.24 10.30
C VAL A 83 -5.10 4.90 8.96
N PHE A 84 -4.85 4.22 7.84
CA PHE A 84 -5.12 4.76 6.51
C PHE A 84 -6.62 5.04 6.29
N ARG A 85 -7.51 4.15 6.73
CA ARG A 85 -8.96 4.37 6.65
C ARG A 85 -9.42 5.57 7.49
N ASN A 86 -8.87 5.76 8.68
CA ASN A 86 -9.16 6.95 9.50
C ASN A 86 -8.75 8.23 8.78
N ARG A 87 -7.62 8.20 8.06
CA ARG A 87 -7.14 9.34 7.26
C ARG A 87 -8.01 9.60 6.04
N LEU A 88 -8.51 8.55 5.39
CA LEU A 88 -9.38 8.64 4.21
C LEU A 88 -10.84 8.91 4.53
N ALA A 89 -11.26 8.81 5.80
CA ALA A 89 -12.63 9.05 6.21
C ALA A 89 -13.06 10.51 5.92
N GLU A 90 -14.32 10.69 5.56
CA GLU A 90 -14.89 12.03 5.37
C GLU A 90 -14.74 12.88 6.63
N GLY A 91 -14.27 14.11 6.48
CA GLY A 91 -14.01 15.01 7.60
C GLY A 91 -12.75 14.72 8.39
N SER A 92 -11.89 13.80 7.94
CA SER A 92 -10.60 13.53 8.58
C SER A 92 -9.75 14.81 8.66
N PRO A 93 -9.10 15.08 9.81
CA PRO A 93 -8.16 16.19 9.93
C PRO A 93 -6.86 15.98 9.13
N TYR A 94 -6.65 14.75 8.65
CA TYR A 94 -5.44 14.35 7.92
C TYR A 94 -5.81 13.58 6.62
N PRO A 95 -6.42 14.22 5.61
CA PRO A 95 -7.04 13.55 4.46
C PRO A 95 -6.03 13.10 3.38
N ARG A 96 -4.81 12.76 3.76
CA ARG A 96 -3.74 12.27 2.87
C ARG A 96 -3.07 11.07 3.49
N LEU A 97 -2.63 10.10 2.68
CA LEU A 97 -1.95 8.91 3.22
C LEU A 97 -0.63 9.27 3.89
N GLN A 98 0.18 10.13 3.27
CA GLN A 98 1.51 10.55 3.76
C GLN A 98 2.44 9.35 4.01
N SER A 99 2.47 8.44 3.05
CA SER A 99 3.36 7.29 3.02
C SER A 99 4.58 7.58 2.15
N ASN A 100 5.77 7.23 2.62
CA ASN A 100 7.01 7.40 1.86
C ASN A 100 7.14 6.39 0.72
N THR A 101 6.37 5.32 0.73
CA THR A 101 6.42 4.25 -0.29
C THR A 101 6.05 4.73 -1.70
N SER A 102 5.40 5.90 -1.82
CA SER A 102 5.11 6.54 -3.12
C SER A 102 5.22 8.07 -3.06
N SER A 103 6.14 8.60 -2.26
CA SER A 103 6.35 10.05 -2.19
C SER A 103 7.52 10.49 -3.06
N HIS A 104 7.63 11.80 -3.31
CA HIS A 104 8.79 12.41 -3.98
C HIS A 104 10.03 12.51 -3.08
N VAL A 105 9.95 12.07 -1.83
CA VAL A 105 11.09 12.13 -0.89
C VAL A 105 12.10 11.04 -1.26
N GLN A 106 13.23 11.44 -1.80
CA GLN A 106 14.31 10.54 -2.25
C GLN A 106 15.02 9.78 -1.12
N SER A 107 14.78 10.13 0.14
CA SER A 107 15.51 9.57 1.27
C SER A 107 15.19 8.10 1.58
N ASP A 108 14.16 7.53 0.97
CA ASP A 108 13.71 6.15 1.17
C ASP A 108 13.56 5.41 -0.18
N ALA A 109 14.64 5.46 -0.98
CA ALA A 109 14.67 4.91 -2.34
C ALA A 109 14.42 3.39 -2.38
N ASP A 110 14.76 2.66 -1.32
CA ASP A 110 14.69 1.19 -1.31
C ASP A 110 13.24 0.66 -1.42
N ASN A 111 12.25 1.42 -0.92
CA ASN A 111 10.83 1.03 -0.94
C ASN A 111 9.93 2.01 -1.71
N ASN A 112 10.49 2.94 -2.45
CA ASN A 112 9.69 3.97 -3.12
C ASN A 112 9.27 3.52 -4.52
N TYR A 113 7.96 3.42 -4.76
CA TYR A 113 7.37 3.02 -6.04
C TYR A 113 7.77 3.93 -7.21
N LEU A 114 7.69 5.25 -7.01
CA LEU A 114 8.03 6.20 -8.07
C LEU A 114 9.51 6.09 -8.46
N TRP A 115 10.39 5.93 -7.47
CA TRP A 115 11.81 5.81 -7.71
C TRP A 115 12.21 4.47 -8.35
N ASN A 116 11.65 3.37 -7.87
CA ASN A 116 12.08 2.03 -8.25
C ASN A 116 11.42 1.51 -9.53
N TRP A 117 10.19 1.95 -9.81
CA TRP A 117 9.40 1.40 -10.90
C TRP A 117 9.02 2.44 -11.97
N VAL A 118 8.72 3.68 -11.58
CA VAL A 118 8.28 4.71 -12.51
C VAL A 118 9.47 5.45 -13.13
N ALA A 119 10.45 5.86 -12.33
CA ALA A 119 11.61 6.58 -12.83
C ALA A 119 12.38 5.80 -13.91
N PRO A 120 12.69 4.50 -13.75
CA PRO A 120 13.36 3.73 -14.81
C PRO A 120 12.58 3.64 -16.12
N TYR A 121 11.23 3.63 -16.03
CA TYR A 121 10.38 3.60 -17.22
C TYR A 121 10.50 4.90 -18.06
N TYR A 122 10.67 6.03 -17.40
CA TYR A 122 10.82 7.33 -18.06
C TYR A 122 12.28 7.71 -18.39
N GLY A 123 13.26 6.93 -17.93
CA GLY A 123 14.68 7.20 -18.15
C GLY A 123 15.39 7.88 -17.00
N GLY A 124 14.69 8.26 -15.96
CA GLY A 124 15.19 8.85 -14.72
C GLY A 124 14.12 9.59 -13.94
N TRP A 125 14.47 9.98 -12.72
CA TRP A 125 13.56 10.71 -11.85
C TRP A 125 13.08 12.04 -12.44
N ASP A 126 14.01 12.79 -13.02
CA ASP A 126 13.75 14.12 -13.58
C ASP A 126 12.90 14.08 -14.87
N ASP A 127 12.77 12.90 -15.46
CA ASP A 127 12.00 12.67 -16.70
C ASP A 127 10.56 12.22 -16.41
N ILE A 128 10.18 11.97 -15.13
CA ILE A 128 8.81 11.60 -14.78
C ILE A 128 7.89 12.81 -15.00
N PRO A 129 6.80 12.66 -15.79
CA PRO A 129 5.83 13.73 -15.96
C PRO A 129 5.25 14.24 -14.64
N GLU A 130 5.12 15.55 -14.47
CA GLU A 130 4.64 16.18 -13.24
C GLU A 130 3.25 15.66 -12.81
N ASN A 131 2.36 15.40 -13.77
CA ASN A 131 1.05 14.82 -13.49
C ASN A 131 1.12 13.40 -12.93
N ILE A 132 2.11 12.62 -13.28
CA ILE A 132 2.34 11.27 -12.70
C ILE A 132 2.88 11.41 -11.29
N LEU A 133 3.88 12.28 -11.08
CA LEU A 133 4.37 12.57 -9.72
C LEU A 133 3.23 13.02 -8.81
N ALA A 134 2.42 13.98 -9.24
CA ALA A 134 1.30 14.49 -8.46
C ALA A 134 0.23 13.43 -8.18
N ALA A 135 0.01 12.49 -9.11
CA ALA A 135 -0.99 11.43 -8.97
C ALA A 135 -0.61 10.35 -7.95
N TYR A 136 0.69 10.18 -7.68
CA TYR A 136 1.21 9.17 -6.75
C TYR A 136 1.86 9.76 -5.49
N ASP A 137 2.09 11.06 -5.42
CA ASP A 137 2.64 11.69 -4.23
C ASP A 137 1.58 11.80 -3.13
N THR A 138 1.63 10.88 -2.19
CA THR A 138 0.70 10.78 -1.05
C THR A 138 0.80 11.92 -0.04
N TYR A 139 1.78 12.80 -0.16
CA TYR A 139 1.87 14.05 0.61
C TYR A 139 1.13 15.21 -0.05
N SER A 140 0.90 15.15 -1.35
CA SER A 140 0.22 16.17 -2.13
C SER A 140 -1.21 15.79 -2.48
N CYS A 141 -1.46 14.55 -2.92
CA CYS A 141 -2.81 14.11 -3.28
C CYS A 141 -3.70 13.90 -2.05
N THR A 142 -4.95 14.31 -2.16
CA THR A 142 -5.98 14.02 -1.16
C THR A 142 -6.67 12.70 -1.51
N GLY A 143 -6.86 11.84 -0.51
CA GLY A 143 -7.46 10.52 -0.73
C GLY A 143 -6.44 9.48 -1.20
N LEU A 144 -6.90 8.52 -2.00
CA LEU A 144 -6.05 7.50 -2.59
C LEU A 144 -5.28 8.04 -3.80
N PRO A 145 -4.04 7.58 -4.04
CA PRO A 145 -3.34 7.86 -5.28
C PRO A 145 -3.99 7.18 -6.49
N ALA A 146 -3.47 7.45 -7.69
CA ALA A 146 -4.07 7.02 -8.95
C ALA A 146 -4.17 5.51 -9.14
N GLY A 147 -3.38 4.73 -8.41
CA GLY A 147 -3.40 3.27 -8.49
C GLY A 147 -2.50 2.59 -7.47
N PRO A 148 -2.44 1.26 -7.49
CA PRO A 148 -1.62 0.48 -6.58
C PRO A 148 -0.13 0.69 -6.85
N ILE A 149 0.67 0.56 -5.80
CA ILE A 149 2.14 0.69 -5.82
C ILE A 149 2.86 -0.65 -5.72
N SER A 150 2.14 -1.69 -5.38
CA SER A 150 2.61 -3.08 -5.33
C SER A 150 1.46 -4.03 -5.58
N ASN A 151 1.77 -5.32 -5.54
CA ASN A 151 0.82 -6.41 -5.71
C ASN A 151 0.45 -6.99 -4.34
N PRO A 152 -0.66 -6.54 -3.71
CA PRO A 152 -0.97 -6.91 -2.34
C PRO A 152 -1.44 -8.37 -2.21
N GLY A 153 -0.95 -9.05 -1.18
CA GLY A 153 -1.45 -10.37 -0.79
C GLY A 153 -2.86 -10.31 -0.19
N LEU A 154 -3.51 -11.48 -0.11
CA LEU A 154 -4.86 -11.60 0.42
C LEU A 154 -5.02 -11.07 1.85
N ALA A 155 -3.97 -11.16 2.67
CA ALA A 155 -3.98 -10.61 4.05
C ALA A 155 -4.15 -9.09 4.04
N ALA A 156 -3.35 -8.38 3.24
CA ALA A 156 -3.45 -6.93 3.10
C ALA A 156 -4.78 -6.49 2.46
N ILE A 157 -5.30 -7.25 1.47
CA ILE A 157 -6.61 -7.01 0.86
C ILE A 157 -7.73 -7.13 1.90
N LYS A 158 -7.74 -8.19 2.71
CA LYS A 158 -8.74 -8.40 3.77
C LYS A 158 -8.64 -7.32 4.84
N ALA A 159 -7.44 -6.98 5.26
CA ALA A 159 -7.19 -5.91 6.22
C ALA A 159 -7.66 -4.54 5.70
N ALA A 160 -7.37 -4.22 4.44
CA ALA A 160 -7.84 -2.99 3.81
C ALA A 160 -9.37 -2.95 3.67
N LEU A 161 -10.02 -4.09 3.41
CA LEU A 161 -11.46 -4.18 3.26
C LEU A 161 -12.19 -4.06 4.61
N GLU A 162 -11.82 -4.87 5.59
CA GLU A 162 -12.46 -4.93 6.91
C GLU A 162 -11.41 -5.10 8.01
N PRO A 163 -10.69 -4.03 8.37
CA PRO A 163 -9.64 -4.11 9.38
C PRO A 163 -10.21 -4.53 10.74
N GLN A 164 -9.43 -5.33 11.47
CA GLN A 164 -9.68 -5.73 12.83
C GLN A 164 -8.56 -5.19 13.73
N PRO A 165 -8.55 -3.87 13.99
CA PRO A 165 -7.44 -3.24 14.66
C PRO A 165 -7.46 -3.48 16.17
N ASP A 166 -6.28 -3.40 16.77
CA ASP A 166 -6.12 -3.27 18.21
C ASP A 166 -6.67 -1.92 18.68
N GLU A 167 -6.98 -1.82 19.98
CA GLU A 167 -7.54 -0.58 20.56
C GLU A 167 -6.64 0.64 20.34
N GLU A 168 -5.32 0.46 20.33
CA GLU A 168 -4.35 1.55 20.11
C GLU A 168 -4.41 2.13 18.69
N ALA A 169 -4.69 1.30 17.69
CA ALA A 169 -4.76 1.72 16.29
C ALA A 169 -6.16 2.22 15.87
N LYS A 170 -7.21 1.87 16.60
CA LYS A 170 -8.61 2.06 16.23
C LYS A 170 -8.98 3.49 15.82
N ASN A 171 -8.46 4.49 16.52
CA ASN A 171 -8.70 5.90 16.24
C ASN A 171 -7.41 6.66 15.89
N ALA A 172 -6.32 5.94 15.62
CA ALA A 172 -5.04 6.55 15.32
C ALA A 172 -5.00 7.10 13.87
N TYR A 173 -4.27 8.18 13.69
CA TYR A 173 -3.98 8.79 12.38
C TYR A 173 -2.51 8.65 11.97
N PHE A 174 -1.66 8.21 12.89
CA PHE A 174 -0.22 8.10 12.68
C PHE A 174 0.30 6.81 13.27
N PHE A 175 1.37 6.30 12.68
CA PHE A 175 2.20 5.26 13.27
C PHE A 175 3.67 5.51 12.94
N VAL A 176 4.55 4.91 13.71
CA VAL A 176 5.98 4.82 13.45
C VAL A 176 6.49 3.50 14.00
N THR A 177 7.50 2.92 13.35
CA THR A 177 8.14 1.67 13.79
C THR A 177 9.57 1.92 14.25
N ASP A 178 10.04 1.06 15.13
CA ASP A 178 11.47 0.97 15.47
C ASP A 178 12.12 -0.26 14.80
N LEU A 179 13.44 -0.34 14.85
CA LEU A 179 14.21 -1.46 14.25
C LEU A 179 14.01 -2.81 14.98
N LYS A 180 13.26 -2.84 16.09
CA LYS A 180 12.82 -4.08 16.75
C LYS A 180 11.47 -4.56 16.21
N GLY A 181 10.82 -3.78 15.35
CA GLY A 181 9.50 -4.07 14.81
C GLY A 181 8.35 -3.68 15.73
N ASN A 182 8.58 -2.83 16.76
CA ASN A 182 7.49 -2.29 17.56
C ASN A 182 6.80 -1.15 16.81
N TYR A 183 5.46 -1.15 16.86
CA TYR A 183 4.62 -0.10 16.31
C TYR A 183 4.14 0.84 17.41
N TYR A 184 4.18 2.14 17.13
CA TYR A 184 3.72 3.20 18.03
C TYR A 184 2.63 4.00 17.32
N TYR A 185 1.40 3.84 17.75
CA TYR A 185 0.23 4.53 17.17
C TYR A 185 0.01 5.88 17.86
N ALA A 186 -0.56 6.85 17.13
CA ALA A 186 -0.82 8.18 17.66
C ALA A 186 -2.07 8.81 17.03
N HIS A 187 -2.81 9.59 17.82
CA HIS A 187 -4.01 10.31 17.41
C HIS A 187 -3.69 11.72 16.92
N THR A 188 -2.59 12.29 17.39
CA THR A 188 -2.16 13.65 17.08
C THR A 188 -0.73 13.67 16.55
N LEU A 189 -0.40 14.74 15.81
CA LEU A 189 0.97 14.95 15.33
C LEU A 189 1.96 15.14 16.52
N ALA A 190 1.51 15.72 17.62
CA ALA A 190 2.36 15.89 18.81
C ALA A 190 2.74 14.55 19.45
N GLU A 191 1.77 13.62 19.57
CA GLU A 191 2.01 12.25 20.02
C GLU A 191 2.92 11.49 19.04
N HIS A 192 2.66 11.62 17.75
CA HIS A 192 3.50 11.00 16.71
C HIS A 192 4.95 11.48 16.83
N ASN A 193 5.20 12.78 16.98
CA ASN A 193 6.54 13.32 17.15
C ASN A 193 7.23 12.82 18.44
N ALA A 194 6.48 12.55 19.50
CA ALA A 194 7.01 11.91 20.70
C ALA A 194 7.38 10.44 20.44
N ASN A 195 6.52 9.71 19.74
CA ASN A 195 6.76 8.32 19.35
C ASN A 195 7.99 8.20 18.43
N CYS A 196 8.17 9.11 17.48
CA CYS A 196 9.37 9.18 16.65
C CYS A 196 10.66 9.30 17.45
N LYS A 197 10.66 10.11 18.52
CA LYS A 197 11.80 10.24 19.42
C LYS A 197 12.07 8.94 20.20
N THR A 198 11.02 8.27 20.63
CA THR A 198 11.10 6.97 21.31
C THR A 198 11.69 5.90 20.39
N ALA A 199 11.15 5.76 19.17
CA ALA A 199 11.65 4.84 18.17
C ALA A 199 13.13 5.12 17.82
N ALA A 200 13.49 6.39 17.64
CA ALA A 200 14.88 6.80 17.37
C ALA A 200 15.83 6.42 18.51
N ALA A 201 15.39 6.56 19.78
CA ALA A 201 16.19 6.16 20.94
C ALA A 201 16.42 4.63 20.99
N VAL A 202 15.39 3.83 20.68
CA VAL A 202 15.52 2.37 20.56
C VAL A 202 16.50 2.03 19.44
N ASN A 203 16.36 2.64 18.26
CA ASN A 203 17.22 2.38 17.10
C ASN A 203 18.69 2.74 17.36
N LYS A 204 18.96 3.83 18.10
CA LYS A 204 20.31 4.23 18.48
C LYS A 204 20.98 3.17 19.37
N ASN A 205 20.24 2.59 20.30
CA ASN A 205 20.76 1.58 21.22
C ASN A 205 21.04 0.23 20.55
N LEU A 206 20.50 -0.02 19.36
CA LEU A 206 20.77 -1.25 18.58
C LEU A 206 22.00 -1.13 17.68
N LYS A 207 22.44 0.09 17.37
CA LYS A 207 23.62 0.34 16.52
C LYS A 207 24.93 0.46 17.29
N ASN A 208 24.86 0.43 18.62
CA ASN A 208 26.01 0.43 19.56
C ASN A 208 26.19 -0.97 20.13
#